data_211da0b390dae23d3b64a74d56e0c794
#
_entry.id   211da0b390dae23d3b64a74d56e0c794
#
_cell.length_a   1.000
_cell.length_b   1.000
_cell.length_c   1.000
_cell.angle_alpha   90.00
_cell.angle_beta   90.00
_cell.angle_gamma   90.00
#
_symmetry.space_group_name_H-M   'P 1'
#
loop_
_entity.id
_entity.type
_entity.pdbx_description
1 polymer ?
#
loop_
_entity_poly.entity_id
_entity_poly.type
_entity_poly.pdbx_seq_one_letter_code
_entity_poly.pdbx_strand_id
1 'polypeptide(L)'
;MKNRCAIVCLVFAMIFSSSCTLLGRFDPAYASFDRGLALFNQGHFADSVPYFERATRENPEFGEAYFYLGRAYVSQSKWRAAIAPLRTAFRLAPQDAQQEIVNLILDATFAAALNDLNLGGERPRPEPTKEF
;
A
#
# COMPACT_ATOMS: atom_id res chain seq x y z
N MET A 1 43.23 -39.24 -19.99
CA MET A 1 42.25 -38.34 -20.64
C MET A 1 40.83 -38.42 -20.07
N LYS A 2 40.50 -39.42 -19.24
CA LYS A 2 39.11 -39.59 -18.67
C LYS A 2 38.73 -38.65 -17.53
N ASN A 3 39.73 -38.08 -16.83
CA ASN A 3 39.42 -37.26 -15.63
C ASN A 3 39.15 -35.79 -15.89
N ARG A 4 39.44 -35.30 -17.11
CA ARG A 4 39.22 -33.88 -17.47
C ARG A 4 37.75 -33.58 -17.78
N CYS A 5 37.00 -34.54 -18.33
CA CYS A 5 35.56 -34.39 -18.56
C CYS A 5 34.72 -34.36 -17.29
N ALA A 6 35.10 -35.16 -16.28
CA ALA A 6 34.41 -35.22 -15.01
C ALA A 6 34.51 -33.90 -14.21
N ILE A 7 35.68 -33.25 -14.27
CA ILE A 7 35.91 -31.96 -13.58
C ILE A 7 35.14 -30.85 -14.26
N VAL A 8 35.06 -30.84 -15.58
CA VAL A 8 34.31 -29.86 -16.36
C VAL A 8 32.80 -29.98 -16.10
N CYS A 9 32.27 -31.20 -16.02
CA CYS A 9 30.86 -31.43 -15.69
C CYS A 9 30.50 -30.99 -14.24
N LEU A 10 31.41 -31.21 -13.28
CA LEU A 10 31.22 -30.79 -11.89
C LEU A 10 31.25 -29.25 -11.75
N VAL A 11 32.13 -28.57 -12.47
CA VAL A 11 32.19 -27.10 -12.46
C VAL A 11 30.97 -26.51 -13.15
N PHE A 12 30.46 -27.12 -14.24
CA PHE A 12 29.23 -26.70 -14.90
C PHE A 12 28.00 -26.90 -14.03
N ALA A 13 27.94 -27.99 -13.25
CA ALA A 13 26.84 -28.26 -12.30
C ALA A 13 26.84 -27.25 -11.14
N MET A 14 27.99 -26.81 -10.66
CA MET A 14 28.08 -25.78 -9.61
C MET A 14 27.70 -24.39 -10.09
N ILE A 15 27.92 -24.05 -11.35
CA ILE A 15 27.54 -22.75 -11.91
C ILE A 15 26.02 -22.67 -12.16
N PHE A 16 25.38 -23.81 -12.48
CA PHE A 16 23.93 -23.86 -12.71
C PHE A 16 23.09 -23.84 -11.41
N SER A 17 23.66 -24.28 -10.28
CA SER A 17 22.94 -24.25 -9.00
C SER A 17 22.92 -22.88 -8.32
N SER A 18 23.75 -21.92 -8.77
CA SER A 18 23.76 -20.56 -8.19
C SER A 18 22.81 -19.58 -8.90
N SER A 19 22.15 -20.00 -9.98
CA SER A 19 21.28 -19.10 -10.76
C SER A 19 19.83 -19.05 -10.28
N CYS A 20 19.47 -19.82 -9.24
CA CYS A 20 18.07 -19.93 -8.79
C CYS A 20 17.69 -18.96 -7.63
N THR A 21 18.61 -18.10 -7.19
CA THR A 21 18.34 -17.17 -6.06
C THR A 21 18.13 -15.70 -6.48
N LEU A 22 18.13 -15.43 -7.78
CA LEU A 22 17.92 -14.06 -8.31
C LEU A 22 16.52 -13.83 -8.90
N LEU A 23 15.58 -14.79 -8.74
CA LEU A 23 14.16 -14.46 -8.81
C LEU A 23 13.82 -13.75 -7.50
N GLY A 24 14.01 -12.43 -7.49
CA GLY A 24 13.54 -11.57 -6.42
C GLY A 24 12.12 -12.04 -6.09
N ARG A 25 11.90 -12.33 -4.82
CA ARG A 25 10.61 -12.74 -4.26
C ARG A 25 9.62 -11.68 -4.71
N PHE A 26 8.90 -11.95 -5.78
CA PHE A 26 7.85 -11.07 -6.28
C PHE A 26 6.72 -11.17 -5.26
N ASP A 27 6.73 -10.28 -4.29
CA ASP A 27 5.68 -10.24 -3.28
C ASP A 27 4.41 -9.68 -3.96
N PRO A 28 3.36 -10.46 -4.12
CA PRO A 28 2.15 -10.05 -4.81
C PRO A 28 1.50 -8.84 -4.14
N ALA A 29 1.72 -8.63 -2.84
CA ALA A 29 1.23 -7.47 -2.10
C ALA A 29 1.81 -6.17 -2.65
N TYR A 30 3.13 -6.14 -2.93
CA TYR A 30 3.76 -4.95 -3.51
C TYR A 30 3.28 -4.69 -4.94
N ALA A 31 3.10 -5.72 -5.76
CA ALA A 31 2.58 -5.55 -7.11
C ALA A 31 1.15 -4.99 -7.11
N SER A 32 0.32 -5.47 -6.19
CA SER A 32 -1.03 -4.95 -5.98
C SER A 32 -0.99 -3.50 -5.48
N PHE A 33 -0.12 -3.20 -4.54
CA PHE A 33 0.08 -1.85 -4.00
C PHE A 33 0.52 -0.86 -5.07
N ASP A 34 1.55 -1.17 -5.85
CA ASP A 34 2.07 -0.31 -6.93
C ASP A 34 0.99 0.02 -7.97
N ARG A 35 0.14 -0.97 -8.30
CA ARG A 35 -0.98 -0.75 -9.20
C ARG A 35 -2.01 0.20 -8.61
N GLY A 36 -2.35 0.01 -7.33
CA GLY A 36 -3.25 0.90 -6.58
C GLY A 36 -2.68 2.32 -6.51
N LEU A 37 -1.39 2.46 -6.22
CA LEU A 37 -0.70 3.74 -6.11
C LEU A 37 -0.69 4.50 -7.45
N ALA A 38 -0.46 3.80 -8.56
CA ALA A 38 -0.53 4.40 -9.89
C ALA A 38 -1.91 5.00 -10.19
N LEU A 39 -3.00 4.28 -9.86
CA LEU A 39 -4.37 4.76 -10.02
C LEU A 39 -4.68 5.92 -9.06
N PHE A 40 -4.23 5.83 -7.81
CA PHE A 40 -4.40 6.87 -6.81
C PHE A 40 -3.77 8.20 -7.27
N ASN A 41 -2.53 8.15 -7.77
CA ASN A 41 -1.80 9.33 -8.27
C ASN A 41 -2.44 9.95 -9.52
N GLN A 42 -3.22 9.17 -10.28
CA GLN A 42 -4.02 9.65 -11.41
C GLN A 42 -5.38 10.24 -10.98
N GLY A 43 -5.69 10.23 -9.67
CA GLY A 43 -6.97 10.68 -9.13
C GLY A 43 -8.10 9.64 -9.23
N HIS A 44 -7.80 8.43 -9.70
CA HIS A 44 -8.76 7.32 -9.80
C HIS A 44 -8.90 6.62 -8.43
N PHE A 45 -9.34 7.37 -7.42
CA PHE A 45 -9.39 6.89 -6.04
C PHE A 45 -10.29 5.68 -5.85
N ALA A 46 -11.44 5.64 -6.51
CA ALA A 46 -12.35 4.51 -6.42
C ALA A 46 -11.74 3.23 -7.01
N ASP A 47 -11.03 3.36 -8.13
CA ASP A 47 -10.43 2.24 -8.84
C ASP A 47 -9.16 1.73 -8.12
N SER A 48 -8.51 2.57 -7.30
CA SER A 48 -7.34 2.16 -6.50
C SER A 48 -7.69 1.29 -5.31
N VAL A 49 -8.89 1.43 -4.73
CA VAL A 49 -9.33 0.71 -3.52
C VAL A 49 -9.17 -0.80 -3.63
N PRO A 50 -9.69 -1.51 -4.66
CA PRO A 50 -9.57 -2.97 -4.73
C PRO A 50 -8.12 -3.46 -4.77
N TYR A 51 -7.20 -2.67 -5.28
CA TYR A 51 -5.77 -3.00 -5.31
C TYR A 51 -5.13 -2.85 -3.93
N PHE A 52 -5.43 -1.79 -3.19
CA PHE A 52 -4.96 -1.65 -1.81
C PHE A 52 -5.59 -2.69 -0.88
N GLU A 53 -6.87 -2.99 -1.03
CA GLU A 53 -7.51 -4.09 -0.30
C GLU A 53 -6.86 -5.44 -0.59
N ARG A 54 -6.46 -5.67 -1.83
CA ARG A 54 -5.73 -6.88 -2.19
C ARG A 54 -4.35 -6.90 -1.55
N ALA A 55 -3.60 -5.81 -1.59
CA ALA A 55 -2.30 -5.69 -0.96
C ALA A 55 -2.37 -5.98 0.55
N THR A 56 -3.39 -5.44 1.25
CA THR A 56 -3.59 -5.68 2.70
C THR A 56 -4.00 -7.12 3.03
N ARG A 57 -4.69 -7.83 2.12
CA ARG A 57 -5.00 -9.24 2.28
C ARG A 57 -3.79 -10.14 2.04
N GLU A 58 -2.96 -9.79 1.06
CA GLU A 58 -1.75 -10.55 0.71
C GLU A 58 -0.64 -10.36 1.76
N ASN A 59 -0.55 -9.15 2.35
CA ASN A 59 0.36 -8.84 3.44
C ASN A 59 -0.36 -8.00 4.53
N PRO A 60 -0.85 -8.63 5.60
CA PRO A 60 -1.54 -7.92 6.69
C PRO A 60 -0.67 -6.97 7.52
N GLU A 61 0.65 -7.03 7.38
CA GLU A 61 1.59 -6.12 8.04
C GLU A 61 2.03 -4.96 7.15
N PHE A 62 1.47 -4.84 5.94
CA PHE A 62 1.80 -3.78 5.02
C PHE A 62 1.10 -2.46 5.41
N GLY A 63 1.65 -1.76 6.41
CA GLY A 63 1.08 -0.53 6.97
C GLY A 63 0.82 0.55 5.93
N GLU A 64 1.70 0.71 4.94
CA GLU A 64 1.55 1.68 3.86
C GLU A 64 0.33 1.40 2.97
N ALA A 65 0.02 0.13 2.69
CA ALA A 65 -1.17 -0.24 1.93
C ALA A 65 -2.46 0.13 2.69
N TYR A 66 -2.50 -0.06 4.00
CA TYR A 66 -3.61 0.41 4.84
C TYR A 66 -3.73 1.93 4.85
N PHE A 67 -2.62 2.64 4.88
CA PHE A 67 -2.60 4.09 4.84
C PHE A 67 -3.20 4.63 3.54
N TYR A 68 -2.74 4.13 2.39
CA TYR A 68 -3.28 4.55 1.09
C TYR A 68 -4.73 4.09 0.87
N LEU A 69 -5.14 2.95 1.42
CA LEU A 69 -6.54 2.53 1.44
C LEU A 69 -7.42 3.54 2.18
N GLY A 70 -6.98 3.98 3.35
CA GLY A 70 -7.66 5.01 4.12
C GLY A 70 -7.73 6.35 3.38
N ARG A 71 -6.62 6.78 2.78
CA ARG A 71 -6.58 8.00 1.96
C ARG A 71 -7.51 7.92 0.75
N ALA A 72 -7.58 6.78 0.08
CA ALA A 72 -8.48 6.58 -1.05
C ALA A 72 -9.95 6.71 -0.64
N TYR A 73 -10.32 6.23 0.55
CA TYR A 73 -11.66 6.42 1.09
C TYR A 73 -11.94 7.88 1.49
N VAL A 74 -10.97 8.57 2.10
CA VAL A 74 -11.06 10.01 2.43
C VAL A 74 -11.29 10.83 1.16
N SER A 75 -10.53 10.57 0.10
CA SER A 75 -10.66 11.26 -1.19
C SER A 75 -12.01 11.03 -1.88
N GLN A 76 -12.72 9.95 -1.52
CA GLN A 76 -14.08 9.65 -1.96
C GLN A 76 -15.15 10.20 -1.00
N SER A 77 -14.78 10.94 0.04
CA SER A 77 -15.67 11.38 1.13
C SER A 77 -16.34 10.22 1.88
N LYS A 78 -15.77 9.02 1.81
CA LYS A 78 -16.22 7.82 2.54
C LYS A 78 -15.57 7.76 3.93
N TRP A 79 -15.82 8.78 4.73
CA TRP A 79 -15.15 9.05 6.01
C TRP A 79 -15.17 7.86 6.96
N ARG A 80 -16.34 7.24 7.16
CA ARG A 80 -16.48 6.06 8.05
C ARG A 80 -15.66 4.87 7.57
N ALA A 81 -15.61 4.63 6.27
CA ALA A 81 -14.85 3.52 5.70
C ALA A 81 -13.33 3.73 5.84
N ALA A 82 -12.86 4.99 5.90
CA ALA A 82 -11.46 5.32 6.06
C ALA A 82 -10.92 5.02 7.46
N ILE A 83 -11.74 5.07 8.51
CA ILE A 83 -11.30 5.00 9.91
C ILE A 83 -10.61 3.67 10.24
N ALA A 84 -11.18 2.55 9.80
CA ALA A 84 -10.64 1.22 10.12
C ALA A 84 -9.24 0.98 9.51
N PRO A 85 -9.03 1.19 8.20
CA PRO A 85 -7.69 1.04 7.62
C PRO A 85 -6.68 2.04 8.20
N LEU A 86 -7.06 3.30 8.46
CA LEU A 86 -6.15 4.27 9.07
C LEU A 86 -5.72 3.87 10.49
N ARG A 87 -6.61 3.30 11.30
CA ARG A 87 -6.23 2.76 12.63
C ARG A 87 -5.24 1.61 12.51
N THR A 88 -5.41 0.74 11.52
CA THR A 88 -4.46 -0.35 11.26
C THR A 88 -3.12 0.21 10.80
N ALA A 89 -3.12 1.17 9.88
CA ALA A 89 -1.92 1.87 9.45
C ALA A 89 -1.18 2.51 10.62
N PHE A 90 -1.89 3.21 11.52
CA PHE A 90 -1.30 3.82 12.72
C PHE A 90 -0.58 2.81 13.62
N ARG A 91 -1.18 1.64 13.82
CA ARG A 91 -0.57 0.57 14.65
C ARG A 91 0.69 -0.01 14.02
N LEU A 92 0.75 -0.06 12.70
CA LEU A 92 1.87 -0.64 11.94
C LEU A 92 2.93 0.41 11.55
N ALA A 93 2.60 1.69 11.65
CA ALA A 93 3.49 2.77 11.23
C ALA A 93 4.63 3.03 12.23
N PRO A 94 5.82 3.40 11.74
CA PRO A 94 6.87 3.93 12.57
C PRO A 94 6.44 5.27 13.22
N GLN A 95 7.10 5.64 14.33
CA GLN A 95 6.66 6.78 15.17
C GLN A 95 6.63 8.13 14.44
N ASP A 96 7.53 8.35 13.51
CA ASP A 96 7.61 9.56 12.69
C ASP A 96 6.42 9.74 11.73
N ALA A 97 5.86 8.64 11.23
CA ALA A 97 4.70 8.67 10.34
C ALA A 97 3.36 8.72 11.09
N GLN A 98 3.33 8.44 12.38
CA GLN A 98 2.09 8.34 13.16
C GLN A 98 1.31 9.65 13.23
N GLN A 99 1.99 10.80 13.26
CA GLN A 99 1.32 12.10 13.39
C GLN A 99 0.44 12.43 12.19
N GLU A 100 0.89 12.14 10.97
CA GLU A 100 0.09 12.34 9.75
C GLU A 100 -1.17 11.46 9.79
N ILE A 101 -1.00 10.20 10.19
CA ILE A 101 -2.11 9.23 10.27
C ILE A 101 -3.13 9.66 11.33
N VAL A 102 -2.68 10.15 12.48
CA VAL A 102 -3.58 10.66 13.54
C VAL A 102 -4.40 11.82 13.02
N ASN A 103 -3.79 12.80 12.35
CA ASN A 103 -4.50 13.93 11.79
C ASN A 103 -5.57 13.47 10.79
N LEU A 104 -5.25 12.52 9.94
CA LEU A 104 -6.19 11.97 8.97
C LEU A 104 -7.35 11.19 9.63
N ILE A 105 -7.09 10.48 10.74
CA ILE A 105 -8.13 9.81 11.53
C ILE A 105 -9.05 10.85 12.18
N LEU A 106 -8.51 11.92 12.75
CA LEU A 106 -9.28 13.00 13.35
C LEU A 106 -10.18 13.68 12.31
N ASP A 107 -9.64 14.00 11.14
CA ASP A 107 -10.41 14.61 10.06
C ASP A 107 -11.53 13.68 9.57
N ALA A 108 -11.24 12.40 9.39
CA ALA A 108 -12.24 11.43 8.98
C ALA A 108 -13.34 11.22 10.02
N THR A 109 -12.99 11.17 11.31
CA THR A 109 -13.96 11.00 12.41
C THR A 109 -14.83 12.24 12.58
N PHE A 110 -14.24 13.43 12.49
CA PHE A 110 -14.97 14.68 12.58
C PHE A 110 -15.91 14.86 11.38
N ALA A 111 -15.43 14.60 10.16
CA ALA A 111 -16.24 14.66 8.95
C ALA A 111 -17.39 13.65 8.96
N ALA A 112 -17.15 12.43 9.48
CA ALA A 112 -18.20 11.43 9.66
C ALA A 112 -19.27 11.90 10.66
N ALA A 113 -18.86 12.48 11.78
CA ALA A 113 -19.79 13.01 12.80
C ALA A 113 -20.62 14.17 12.25
N LEU A 114 -20.03 15.10 11.50
CA LEU A 114 -20.77 16.20 10.87
C LEU A 114 -21.78 15.71 9.84
N ASN A 115 -21.41 14.68 9.08
CA ASN A 115 -22.31 14.08 8.11
C ASN A 115 -23.53 13.42 8.79
N ASP A 116 -23.32 12.79 9.96
CA ASP A 116 -24.40 12.18 10.75
C ASP A 116 -25.37 13.22 11.31
N LEU A 117 -24.87 14.39 11.69
CA LEU A 117 -25.67 15.48 12.21
C LEU A 117 -26.35 16.29 11.09
N ASN A 118 -26.17 15.88 9.81
CA ASN A 118 -26.66 16.61 8.63
C ASN A 118 -26.21 18.09 8.58
N LEU A 119 -25.13 18.43 9.31
CA LEU A 119 -24.53 19.77 9.36
C LEU A 119 -23.40 19.92 8.32
N GLY A 120 -23.12 18.87 7.56
CA GLY A 120 -22.08 18.81 6.55
C GLY A 120 -22.50 19.51 5.27
N GLY A 121 -22.49 20.83 5.26
CA GLY A 121 -22.36 21.57 4.03
C GLY A 121 -21.07 21.13 3.31
N GLU A 122 -21.17 20.90 2.03
CA GLU A 122 -20.11 20.47 1.11
C GLU A 122 -18.77 21.17 1.42
N ARG A 123 -17.83 20.44 2.04
CA ARG A 123 -16.48 20.97 2.22
C ARG A 123 -15.75 20.96 0.90
N PRO A 124 -15.04 22.04 0.55
CA PRO A 124 -14.20 22.05 -0.63
C PRO A 124 -13.20 20.89 -0.53
N ARG A 125 -13.11 20.12 -1.60
CA ARG A 125 -12.15 19.02 -1.79
C ARG A 125 -10.75 19.56 -1.52
N PRO A 126 -9.92 18.92 -0.65
CA PRO A 126 -8.54 19.34 -0.46
C PRO A 126 -7.84 19.31 -1.83
N GLU A 127 -7.30 20.45 -2.23
CA GLU A 127 -6.49 20.57 -3.43
C GLU A 127 -5.32 19.60 -3.35
N PRO A 128 -4.97 18.91 -4.46
CA PRO A 128 -3.77 18.08 -4.49
C PRO A 128 -2.58 19.00 -4.20
N THR A 129 -1.89 18.72 -3.10
CA THR A 129 -0.62 19.38 -2.77
C THR A 129 0.32 19.15 -3.93
N LYS A 130 0.63 20.23 -4.65
CA LYS A 130 1.71 20.22 -5.63
C LYS A 130 3.00 20.03 -4.86
N GLU A 131 3.56 18.84 -4.95
CA GLU A 131 4.92 18.61 -4.52
C GLU A 131 5.85 19.37 -5.48
N PHE A 132 6.67 20.25 -4.91
CA PHE A 132 7.75 20.96 -5.59
C PHE A 132 8.97 20.04 -5.72
#